data_d910db341e9d6a6e44913e8b5b527300
#
_entry.id   d910db341e9d6a6e44913e8b5b527300
#
_cell.length_a   1.000
_cell.length_b   1.000
_cell.length_c   1.000
_cell.angle_alpha   90.00
_cell.angle_beta   90.00
_cell.angle_gamma   90.00
#
_symmetry.space_group_name_H-M   'P 1'
#
loop_
_entity.id
_entity.type
_entity.pdbx_description
1 polymer ?
#
loop_
_entity_poly.entity_id
_entity_poly.type
_entity_poly.pdbx_seq_one_letter_code
_entity_poly.pdbx_strand_id
1 'polypeptide(L)'
;MAEILANSLSFHVHRLPAADAPGEAGATAVFLHGLVVDNLSSFYATLAVPAARDGHDIVLYDLRGHGRTERPPTGYDTATAVQDLTALLGALGLDTRPVTLIGNSYGGTIALRTALARPELVAGLILIEAPLSGPWIENMLDTLSVAALDLEGSKVPKELASLGARKAARLTATADELLNRTSLIDDIAAGRVFTAEDFAQLRCPVLAVCGEHSELVPGAEELARHAPDCTVRVLPGLGHDVLQGGIDELRRVVLDRLAAAARRQPDAVTV
;
A
#
# COMPACT_ATOMS: atom_id res chain seq x y z
N MET A 1 2.92 -7.49 17.37
CA MET A 1 3.75 -6.41 16.79
C MET A 1 5.20 -6.74 17.07
N ALA A 2 6.05 -6.67 16.07
CA ALA A 2 7.48 -7.00 16.14
C ALA A 2 8.31 -5.99 15.35
N GLU A 3 9.58 -5.90 15.66
CA GLU A 3 10.58 -5.23 14.84
C GLU A 3 11.35 -6.30 14.06
N ILE A 4 11.41 -6.16 12.76
CA ILE A 4 12.04 -7.12 11.85
C ILE A 4 13.15 -6.39 11.07
N LEU A 5 14.37 -6.91 11.21
CA LEU A 5 15.50 -6.39 10.44
C LEU A 5 15.46 -6.95 9.02
N ALA A 6 15.33 -6.06 8.04
CA ALA A 6 15.35 -6.39 6.63
C ALA A 6 15.96 -5.24 5.83
N ASN A 7 16.70 -5.52 4.75
CA ASN A 7 17.38 -4.51 3.94
C ASN A 7 18.13 -3.44 4.78
N SER A 8 18.82 -3.88 5.84
CA SER A 8 19.56 -3.05 6.80
C SER A 8 18.70 -2.01 7.55
N LEU A 9 17.39 -2.22 7.64
CA LEU A 9 16.44 -1.33 8.31
C LEU A 9 15.56 -2.14 9.28
N SER A 10 15.23 -1.58 10.44
CA SER A 10 14.28 -2.16 11.38
C SER A 10 12.86 -1.75 11.03
N PHE A 11 12.05 -2.72 10.55
CA PHE A 11 10.65 -2.51 10.16
C PHE A 11 9.72 -2.86 11.33
N HIS A 12 8.76 -1.98 11.60
CA HIS A 12 7.65 -2.27 12.48
C HIS A 12 6.59 -3.09 11.73
N VAL A 13 6.35 -4.31 12.21
CA VAL A 13 5.48 -5.30 11.56
C VAL A 13 4.41 -5.80 12.52
N HIS A 14 3.23 -6.04 12.00
CA HIS A 14 2.16 -6.71 12.70
C HIS A 14 1.61 -7.85 11.86
N ARG A 15 1.70 -9.09 12.38
CA ARG A 15 1.07 -10.27 11.77
C ARG A 15 -0.23 -10.60 12.48
N LEU A 16 -1.25 -10.88 11.72
CA LEU A 16 -2.50 -11.46 12.19
C LEU A 16 -2.62 -12.84 11.52
N PRO A 17 -2.45 -13.93 12.29
CA PRO A 17 -2.65 -15.25 11.74
C PRO A 17 -4.12 -15.42 11.32
N ALA A 18 -4.34 -16.26 10.33
CA ALA A 18 -5.68 -16.72 9.98
C ALA A 18 -6.40 -17.23 11.24
N ALA A 19 -7.64 -16.83 11.44
CA ALA A 19 -8.46 -17.47 12.45
C ALA A 19 -8.61 -18.95 12.10
N ASP A 20 -8.67 -19.83 13.12
CA ASP A 20 -8.82 -21.28 12.97
C ASP A 20 -9.98 -21.59 12.02
N ALA A 21 -9.71 -21.66 10.74
CA ALA A 21 -10.65 -22.15 9.75
C ALA A 21 -10.44 -23.67 9.63
N PRO A 22 -11.47 -24.49 9.71
CA PRO A 22 -11.35 -25.90 9.40
C PRO A 22 -11.08 -26.03 7.89
N GLY A 23 -9.82 -26.13 7.51
CA GLY A 23 -9.37 -26.17 6.13
C GLY A 23 -7.99 -25.53 5.96
N GLU A 24 -7.48 -25.52 4.76
CA GLU A 24 -6.19 -24.95 4.41
C GLU A 24 -6.11 -23.46 4.74
N ALA A 25 -4.95 -23.01 5.23
CA ALA A 25 -4.68 -21.60 5.47
C ALA A 25 -4.96 -20.80 4.19
N GLY A 26 -5.75 -19.74 4.29
CA GLY A 26 -6.05 -18.85 3.19
C GLY A 26 -4.79 -18.17 2.66
N ALA A 27 -4.90 -17.47 1.54
CA ALA A 27 -3.80 -16.74 0.95
C ALA A 27 -3.22 -15.71 1.94
N THR A 28 -1.90 -15.54 1.93
CA THR A 28 -1.24 -14.46 2.67
C THR A 28 -1.48 -13.12 1.98
N ALA A 29 -1.95 -12.12 2.72
CA ALA A 29 -2.10 -10.76 2.24
C ALA A 29 -1.18 -9.79 2.98
N VAL A 30 -0.51 -8.92 2.24
CA VAL A 30 0.42 -7.90 2.75
C VAL A 30 -0.12 -6.51 2.43
N PHE A 31 -0.25 -5.67 3.44
CA PHE A 31 -0.82 -4.34 3.32
C PHE A 31 0.25 -3.26 3.30
N LEU A 32 0.18 -2.38 2.29
CA LEU A 32 1.07 -1.25 2.06
C LEU A 32 0.27 0.05 2.15
N HIS A 33 0.56 0.87 3.15
CA HIS A 33 -0.14 2.12 3.40
C HIS A 33 0.34 3.29 2.50
N GLY A 34 -0.32 4.43 2.59
CA GLY A 34 0.01 5.65 1.84
C GLY A 34 1.18 6.44 2.44
N LEU A 35 1.39 7.66 1.95
CA LEU A 35 2.52 8.52 2.34
C LEU A 35 2.25 9.38 3.58
N VAL A 36 3.33 9.85 4.16
CA VAL A 36 3.51 10.92 5.14
C VAL A 36 2.87 10.63 6.50
N VAL A 37 1.55 10.85 6.64
CA VAL A 37 0.84 10.69 7.91
C VAL A 37 0.21 9.31 8.08
N ASP A 38 0.30 8.48 7.05
CA ASP A 38 -0.25 7.14 7.03
C ASP A 38 0.69 6.12 7.69
N ASN A 39 0.15 4.99 8.09
CA ASN A 39 0.88 3.87 8.69
C ASN A 39 0.00 2.60 8.70
N LEU A 40 0.53 1.48 9.14
CA LEU A 40 -0.16 0.19 9.19
C LEU A 40 -1.53 0.23 9.89
N SER A 41 -1.78 1.18 10.80
CA SER A 41 -3.05 1.24 11.56
C SER A 41 -4.25 1.62 10.69
N SER A 42 -4.04 2.23 9.53
CA SER A 42 -5.12 2.59 8.59
C SER A 42 -5.88 1.36 8.10
N PHE A 43 -5.20 0.23 7.98
CA PHE A 43 -5.81 -1.03 7.57
C PHE A 43 -6.25 -1.93 8.74
N TYR A 44 -5.69 -1.73 9.94
CA TYR A 44 -5.80 -2.70 11.01
C TYR A 44 -7.24 -3.12 11.32
N ALA A 45 -8.10 -2.18 11.70
CA ALA A 45 -9.48 -2.47 12.04
C ALA A 45 -10.40 -2.52 10.82
N THR A 46 -10.00 -1.84 9.73
CA THR A 46 -10.84 -1.62 8.55
C THR A 46 -10.91 -2.85 7.64
N LEU A 47 -9.76 -3.41 7.29
CA LEU A 47 -9.62 -4.52 6.35
C LEU A 47 -8.87 -5.73 6.93
N ALA A 48 -7.79 -5.50 7.69
CA ALA A 48 -6.89 -6.57 8.10
C ALA A 48 -7.51 -7.55 9.11
N VAL A 49 -8.13 -7.03 10.17
CA VAL A 49 -8.82 -7.89 11.16
C VAL A 49 -10.00 -8.64 10.53
N PRO A 50 -10.87 -8.03 9.71
CA PRO A 50 -11.87 -8.78 8.95
C PRO A 50 -11.29 -9.88 8.07
N ALA A 51 -10.22 -9.60 7.30
CA ALA A 51 -9.59 -10.60 6.44
C ALA A 51 -8.95 -11.76 7.22
N ALA A 52 -8.32 -11.47 8.39
CA ALA A 52 -7.80 -12.51 9.27
C ALA A 52 -8.92 -13.42 9.82
N ARG A 53 -10.07 -12.84 10.16
CA ARG A 53 -11.26 -13.62 10.59
C ARG A 53 -11.86 -14.46 9.48
N ASP A 54 -11.66 -14.04 8.22
CA ASP A 54 -12.09 -14.76 7.02
C ASP A 54 -11.07 -15.82 6.56
N GLY A 55 -10.08 -16.13 7.40
CA GLY A 55 -9.12 -17.22 7.21
C GLY A 55 -7.88 -16.87 6.42
N HIS A 56 -7.51 -15.59 6.29
CA HIS A 56 -6.30 -15.14 5.60
C HIS A 56 -5.17 -14.81 6.58
N ASP A 57 -3.93 -15.20 6.25
CA ASP A 57 -2.73 -14.70 6.95
C ASP A 57 -2.45 -13.25 6.54
N ILE A 58 -2.34 -12.35 7.51
CA ILE A 58 -2.19 -10.93 7.25
C ILE A 58 -0.85 -10.42 7.75
N VAL A 59 -0.17 -9.65 6.92
CA VAL A 59 1.00 -8.87 7.27
C VAL A 59 0.71 -7.39 7.05
N LEU A 60 0.89 -6.61 8.09
CA LEU A 60 0.87 -5.15 8.08
C LEU A 60 2.25 -4.68 8.46
N TYR A 61 2.80 -3.69 7.78
CA TYR A 61 4.05 -3.07 8.18
C TYR A 61 4.04 -1.57 7.89
N ASP A 62 4.82 -0.85 8.67
CA ASP A 62 5.07 0.56 8.39
C ASP A 62 6.17 0.69 7.33
N LEU A 63 5.90 1.42 6.26
CA LEU A 63 6.88 1.70 5.21
C LEU A 63 8.11 2.43 5.78
N ARG A 64 9.24 2.38 5.08
CA ARG A 64 10.45 3.14 5.36
C ARG A 64 10.10 4.57 5.77
N GLY A 65 10.62 5.03 6.92
CA GLY A 65 10.40 6.37 7.43
C GLY A 65 9.03 6.66 8.04
N HIS A 66 8.08 5.74 7.94
CA HIS A 66 6.70 5.92 8.42
C HIS A 66 6.46 5.18 9.73
N GLY A 67 5.41 5.59 10.43
CA GLY A 67 4.96 4.94 11.64
C GLY A 67 6.05 4.76 12.69
N ARG A 68 6.45 3.51 12.93
CA ARG A 68 7.52 3.11 13.87
C ARG A 68 8.72 2.48 13.17
N THR A 69 8.68 2.32 11.86
CA THR A 69 9.84 1.89 11.05
C THR A 69 10.91 2.98 11.08
N GLU A 70 12.17 2.58 11.07
CA GLU A 70 13.31 3.51 11.03
C GLU A 70 13.20 4.50 9.86
N ARG A 71 13.70 5.71 10.11
CA ARG A 71 13.66 6.83 9.15
C ARG A 71 15.08 7.23 8.73
N PRO A 72 15.67 6.52 7.76
CA PRO A 72 16.95 6.94 7.20
C PRO A 72 16.78 8.24 6.39
N PRO A 73 17.87 9.01 6.17
CA PRO A 73 17.80 10.26 5.44
C PRO A 73 17.51 10.09 3.93
N THR A 74 17.71 8.88 3.36
CA THR A 74 17.61 8.61 1.92
C THR A 74 16.98 7.25 1.64
N GLY A 75 16.67 6.98 0.35
CA GLY A 75 16.19 5.70 -0.13
C GLY A 75 14.67 5.58 -0.14
N TYR A 76 13.98 6.64 -0.52
CA TYR A 76 12.52 6.67 -0.60
C TYR A 76 11.98 6.45 -2.01
N ASP A 77 12.85 6.09 -2.96
CA ASP A 77 12.45 5.72 -4.30
C ASP A 77 11.74 4.35 -4.33
N THR A 78 10.97 4.12 -5.40
CA THR A 78 10.17 2.90 -5.54
C THR A 78 11.03 1.63 -5.69
N ALA A 79 12.24 1.71 -6.22
CA ALA A 79 13.13 0.56 -6.35
C ALA A 79 13.65 0.11 -4.98
N THR A 80 14.03 1.07 -4.11
CA THR A 80 14.36 0.79 -2.70
C THR A 80 13.16 0.22 -1.94
N ALA A 81 11.96 0.76 -2.15
CA ALA A 81 10.75 0.23 -1.51
C ALA A 81 10.44 -1.22 -1.93
N VAL A 82 10.69 -1.59 -3.20
CA VAL A 82 10.61 -2.98 -3.67
C VAL A 82 11.65 -3.87 -2.99
N GLN A 83 12.89 -3.39 -2.83
CA GLN A 83 13.94 -4.12 -2.12
C GLN A 83 13.57 -4.33 -0.64
N ASP A 84 13.05 -3.29 0.02
CA ASP A 84 12.57 -3.35 1.38
C ASP A 84 11.49 -4.43 1.55
N LEU A 85 10.46 -4.40 0.71
CA LEU A 85 9.38 -5.38 0.75
C LEU A 85 9.90 -6.80 0.46
N THR A 86 10.76 -6.97 -0.55
CA THR A 86 11.33 -8.26 -0.89
C THR A 86 12.15 -8.85 0.26
N ALA A 87 13.02 -8.03 0.87
CA ALA A 87 13.82 -8.45 2.02
C ALA A 87 12.95 -8.76 3.25
N LEU A 88 11.90 -7.96 3.46
CA LEU A 88 10.94 -8.18 4.55
C LEU A 88 10.18 -9.50 4.37
N LEU A 89 9.71 -9.82 3.16
CA LEU A 89 9.09 -11.11 2.87
C LEU A 89 10.03 -12.27 3.15
N GLY A 90 11.30 -12.17 2.74
CA GLY A 90 12.33 -13.16 3.05
C GLY A 90 12.57 -13.33 4.56
N ALA A 91 12.71 -12.22 5.31
CA ALA A 91 12.89 -12.25 6.75
C ALA A 91 11.68 -12.83 7.51
N LEU A 92 10.49 -12.76 6.92
CA LEU A 92 9.25 -13.34 7.46
C LEU A 92 9.01 -14.80 7.01
N GLY A 93 9.86 -15.36 6.13
CA GLY A 93 9.69 -16.69 5.53
C GLY A 93 8.51 -16.76 4.55
N LEU A 94 8.18 -15.65 3.91
CA LEU A 94 7.06 -15.51 2.96
C LEU A 94 7.51 -15.39 1.50
N ASP A 95 8.78 -15.64 1.21
CA ASP A 95 9.37 -15.60 -0.13
C ASP A 95 9.28 -16.93 -0.90
N THR A 96 8.76 -17.96 -0.27
CA THR A 96 8.58 -19.31 -0.86
C THR A 96 7.22 -19.51 -1.53
N ARG A 97 6.25 -18.64 -1.24
CA ARG A 97 4.90 -18.65 -1.82
C ARG A 97 4.48 -17.22 -2.17
N PRO A 98 3.89 -17.02 -3.36
CA PRO A 98 3.45 -15.69 -3.75
C PRO A 98 2.33 -15.18 -2.83
N VAL A 99 2.38 -13.89 -2.50
CA VAL A 99 1.43 -13.20 -1.61
C VAL A 99 0.52 -12.26 -2.39
N THR A 100 -0.66 -11.94 -1.85
CA THR A 100 -1.50 -10.86 -2.37
C THR A 100 -1.05 -9.53 -1.75
N LEU A 101 -0.70 -8.55 -2.58
CA LEU A 101 -0.36 -7.20 -2.12
C LEU A 101 -1.59 -6.30 -2.18
N ILE A 102 -1.87 -5.61 -1.08
CA ILE A 102 -2.97 -4.65 -0.95
C ILE A 102 -2.37 -3.29 -0.64
N GLY A 103 -2.40 -2.38 -1.61
CA GLY A 103 -1.78 -1.08 -1.48
C GLY A 103 -2.77 0.06 -1.56
N ASN A 104 -2.69 1.02 -0.63
CA ASN A 104 -3.44 2.26 -0.65
C ASN A 104 -2.55 3.41 -1.13
N SER A 105 -3.05 4.22 -2.06
CA SER A 105 -2.33 5.39 -2.56
C SER A 105 -0.90 4.99 -3.01
N TYR A 106 0.14 5.62 -2.50
CA TYR A 106 1.54 5.28 -2.83
C TYR A 106 1.92 3.83 -2.51
N GLY A 107 1.31 3.21 -1.50
CA GLY A 107 1.45 1.78 -1.25
C GLY A 107 0.99 0.92 -2.43
N GLY A 108 0.00 1.39 -3.19
CA GLY A 108 -0.42 0.77 -4.45
C GLY A 108 0.63 0.88 -5.55
N THR A 109 1.31 2.01 -5.66
CA THR A 109 2.46 2.20 -6.56
C THR A 109 3.58 1.22 -6.24
N ILE A 110 3.93 1.07 -4.96
CA ILE A 110 4.96 0.10 -4.51
C ILE A 110 4.51 -1.33 -4.83
N ALA A 111 3.26 -1.69 -4.56
CA ALA A 111 2.73 -3.02 -4.84
C ALA A 111 2.80 -3.37 -6.33
N LEU A 112 2.43 -2.43 -7.21
CA LEU A 112 2.51 -2.60 -8.66
C LEU A 112 3.97 -2.73 -9.14
N ARG A 113 4.89 -1.88 -8.64
CA ARG A 113 6.32 -2.00 -8.94
C ARG A 113 6.89 -3.34 -8.50
N THR A 114 6.45 -3.84 -7.33
CA THR A 114 6.87 -5.16 -6.85
C THR A 114 6.40 -6.27 -7.77
N ALA A 115 5.15 -6.24 -8.22
CA ALA A 115 4.62 -7.24 -9.15
C ALA A 115 5.35 -7.26 -10.51
N LEU A 116 5.83 -6.10 -10.97
CA LEU A 116 6.63 -6.00 -12.20
C LEU A 116 8.06 -6.50 -12.00
N ALA A 117 8.69 -6.13 -10.87
CA ALA A 117 10.09 -6.48 -10.60
C ALA A 117 10.28 -7.92 -10.09
N ARG A 118 9.30 -8.44 -9.34
CA ARG A 118 9.34 -9.74 -8.65
C ARG A 118 8.01 -10.50 -8.82
N PRO A 119 7.64 -10.81 -10.09
CA PRO A 119 6.35 -11.45 -10.38
C PRO A 119 6.15 -12.79 -9.67
N GLU A 120 7.23 -13.49 -9.33
CA GLU A 120 7.20 -14.76 -8.61
C GLU A 120 6.76 -14.63 -7.14
N LEU A 121 6.84 -13.43 -6.56
CA LEU A 121 6.42 -13.17 -5.18
C LEU A 121 4.97 -12.69 -5.07
N VAL A 122 4.30 -12.38 -6.20
CA VAL A 122 3.00 -11.71 -6.17
C VAL A 122 1.92 -12.56 -6.82
N ALA A 123 1.00 -13.07 -6.00
CA ALA A 123 -0.16 -13.85 -6.43
C ALA A 123 -1.31 -12.98 -6.96
N GLY A 124 -1.40 -11.73 -6.53
CA GLY A 124 -2.45 -10.81 -6.92
C GLY A 124 -2.23 -9.41 -6.35
N LEU A 125 -2.86 -8.43 -6.97
CA LEU A 125 -2.85 -7.03 -6.56
C LEU A 125 -4.25 -6.55 -6.22
N ILE A 126 -4.36 -5.79 -5.13
CA ILE A 126 -5.51 -4.94 -4.83
C ILE A 126 -4.98 -3.51 -4.64
N LEU A 127 -5.30 -2.64 -5.57
CA LEU A 127 -4.81 -1.27 -5.65
C LEU A 127 -5.95 -0.33 -5.27
N ILE A 128 -5.86 0.30 -4.10
CA ILE A 128 -6.87 1.22 -3.59
C ILE A 128 -6.34 2.62 -3.82
N GLU A 129 -7.03 3.41 -4.66
CA GLU A 129 -6.64 4.80 -4.91
C GLU A 129 -5.14 4.93 -5.29
N ALA A 130 -4.64 4.04 -6.14
CA ALA A 130 -3.23 4.01 -6.51
C ALA A 130 -2.89 5.03 -7.61
N PRO A 131 -1.88 5.88 -7.42
CA PRO A 131 -1.40 6.81 -8.44
C PRO A 131 -0.59 6.06 -9.51
N LEU A 132 -1.10 6.02 -10.72
CA LEU A 132 -0.52 5.26 -11.82
C LEU A 132 -0.13 6.13 -13.03
N SER A 133 -0.53 7.41 -13.04
CA SER A 133 -0.28 8.34 -14.15
C SER A 133 0.67 9.48 -13.78
N GLY A 134 1.41 10.00 -14.78
CA GLY A 134 2.34 11.12 -14.59
C GLY A 134 1.70 12.39 -14.04
N PRO A 135 0.58 12.88 -14.61
CA PRO A 135 -0.08 14.09 -14.11
C PRO A 135 -0.44 14.05 -12.64
N TRP A 136 -0.82 12.88 -12.14
CA TRP A 136 -1.14 12.75 -10.72
C TRP A 136 0.12 12.80 -9.83
N ILE A 137 1.24 12.25 -10.29
CA ILE A 137 2.52 12.33 -9.56
C ILE A 137 2.96 13.79 -9.44
N GLU A 138 2.81 14.59 -10.49
CA GLU A 138 3.09 16.02 -10.47
C GLU A 138 2.22 16.74 -9.43
N ASN A 139 0.90 16.53 -9.44
CA ASN A 139 -0.02 17.10 -8.45
C ASN A 139 0.31 16.69 -7.02
N MET A 140 0.73 15.44 -6.81
CA MET A 140 1.15 14.95 -5.51
C MET A 140 2.42 15.66 -5.04
N LEU A 141 3.42 15.83 -5.91
CA LEU A 141 4.66 16.52 -5.59
C LEU A 141 4.42 17.99 -5.22
N ASP A 142 3.55 18.67 -5.95
CA ASP A 142 3.14 20.04 -5.61
C ASP A 142 2.50 20.10 -4.23
N THR A 143 1.59 19.15 -3.94
CA THR A 143 0.92 19.05 -2.63
C THR A 143 1.93 18.78 -1.50
N LEU A 144 2.87 17.86 -1.70
CA LEU A 144 3.91 17.54 -0.70
C LEU A 144 4.86 18.72 -0.49
N SER A 145 5.23 19.44 -1.56
CA SER A 145 6.10 20.61 -1.49
C SER A 145 5.45 21.77 -0.74
N VAL A 146 4.17 22.03 -0.99
CA VAL A 146 3.39 23.03 -0.22
C VAL A 146 3.28 22.62 1.24
N ALA A 147 2.97 21.35 1.51
CA ALA A 147 2.91 20.83 2.88
C ALA A 147 4.25 20.96 3.61
N ALA A 148 5.37 20.69 2.95
CA ALA A 148 6.71 20.86 3.51
C ALA A 148 6.97 22.31 3.95
N LEU A 149 6.65 23.28 3.08
CA LEU A 149 6.80 24.71 3.38
C LEU A 149 5.89 25.18 4.53
N ASP A 150 4.66 24.69 4.59
CA ASP A 150 3.74 25.03 5.68
C ASP A 150 4.21 24.47 7.03
N LEU A 151 4.81 23.28 7.03
CA LEU A 151 5.38 22.65 8.22
C LEU A 151 6.62 23.38 8.73
N GLU A 152 7.51 23.86 7.87
CA GLU A 152 8.62 24.74 8.26
C GLU A 152 8.13 26.01 8.99
N GLY A 153 6.97 26.52 8.60
CA GLY A 153 6.29 27.62 9.28
C GLY A 153 5.60 27.25 10.60
N SER A 154 5.77 26.02 11.09
CA SER A 154 5.13 25.48 12.32
C SER A 154 3.60 25.53 12.32
N LYS A 155 2.98 25.49 11.16
CA LYS A 155 1.52 25.41 11.04
C LYS A 155 1.04 23.97 11.11
N VAL A 156 0.11 23.72 12.03
CA VAL A 156 -0.60 22.41 12.06
C VAL A 156 -1.59 22.38 10.90
N PRO A 157 -1.48 21.41 9.97
CA PRO A 157 -2.44 21.24 8.89
C PRO A 157 -3.88 21.17 9.43
N LYS A 158 -4.82 21.85 8.76
CA LYS A 158 -6.23 21.91 9.19
C LYS A 158 -6.87 20.53 9.30
N GLU A 159 -6.46 19.62 8.42
CA GLU A 159 -6.90 18.23 8.36
C GLU A 159 -6.53 17.45 9.63
N LEU A 160 -5.42 17.81 10.25
CA LEU A 160 -4.95 17.17 11.49
C LEU A 160 -5.55 17.83 12.75
N ALA A 161 -6.04 19.04 12.66
CA ALA A 161 -6.55 19.79 13.82
C ALA A 161 -7.72 19.07 14.53
N SER A 162 -8.56 18.33 13.80
CA SER A 162 -9.68 17.56 14.33
C SER A 162 -9.27 16.33 15.15
N LEU A 163 -8.02 15.88 15.07
CA LEU A 163 -7.52 14.65 15.71
C LEU A 163 -7.14 14.83 17.19
N GLY A 164 -7.28 16.05 17.72
CA GLY A 164 -6.83 16.42 19.07
C GLY A 164 -5.34 16.80 19.12
N ALA A 165 -5.00 17.77 19.97
CA ALA A 165 -3.72 18.46 19.97
C ALA A 165 -2.47 17.55 20.02
N ARG A 166 -2.47 16.50 20.86
CA ARG A 166 -1.34 15.57 20.97
C ARG A 166 -1.12 14.75 19.70
N LYS A 167 -2.19 14.24 19.11
CA LYS A 167 -2.10 13.41 17.91
C LYS A 167 -1.69 14.27 16.72
N ALA A 168 -2.31 15.46 16.58
CA ALA A 168 -1.97 16.44 15.57
C ALA A 168 -0.48 16.83 15.64
N ALA A 169 0.03 17.22 16.81
CA ALA A 169 1.43 17.60 17.01
C ALA A 169 2.40 16.47 16.63
N ARG A 170 2.09 15.22 17.01
CA ARG A 170 2.94 14.07 16.65
C ARG A 170 2.96 13.81 15.15
N LEU A 171 1.80 13.86 14.49
CA LEU A 171 1.72 13.65 13.05
C LEU A 171 2.40 14.79 12.28
N THR A 172 2.24 16.04 12.73
CA THR A 172 2.92 17.21 12.17
C THR A 172 4.45 17.06 12.27
N ALA A 173 4.98 16.69 13.45
CA ALA A 173 6.41 16.47 13.62
C ALA A 173 6.94 15.33 12.73
N THR A 174 6.17 14.23 12.62
CA THR A 174 6.53 13.11 11.74
C THR A 174 6.55 13.52 10.26
N ALA A 175 5.55 14.30 9.84
CA ALA A 175 5.48 14.82 8.48
C ALA A 175 6.63 15.78 8.19
N ASP A 176 6.93 16.70 9.11
CA ASP A 176 8.07 17.62 8.96
C ASP A 176 9.40 16.88 8.81
N GLU A 177 9.66 15.91 9.69
CA GLU A 177 10.88 15.11 9.57
C GLU A 177 10.96 14.36 8.24
N LEU A 178 9.85 13.79 7.77
CA LEU A 178 9.82 13.01 6.53
C LEU A 178 9.98 13.89 5.29
N LEU A 179 9.27 15.01 5.23
CA LEU A 179 9.26 15.89 4.06
C LEU A 179 10.49 16.82 3.98
N ASN A 180 10.95 17.35 5.13
CA ASN A 180 11.98 18.38 5.15
C ASN A 180 13.37 17.85 5.53
N ARG A 181 13.50 16.61 6.01
CA ARG A 181 14.78 16.04 6.48
C ARG A 181 15.18 14.73 5.81
N THR A 182 14.42 14.30 4.81
CA THR A 182 14.75 13.11 4.02
C THR A 182 14.69 13.42 2.53
N SER A 183 15.15 12.48 1.71
CA SER A 183 15.07 12.57 0.25
C SER A 183 13.70 12.22 -0.34
N LEU A 184 12.63 12.11 0.47
CA LEU A 184 11.33 11.57 0.02
C LEU A 184 10.80 12.31 -1.23
N ILE A 185 10.76 13.64 -1.19
CA ILE A 185 10.20 14.43 -2.30
C ILE A 185 11.07 14.26 -3.54
N ASP A 186 12.38 14.36 -3.40
CA ASP A 186 13.33 14.23 -4.51
C ASP A 186 13.29 12.82 -5.11
N ASP A 187 13.24 11.79 -4.28
CA ASP A 187 13.20 10.39 -4.71
C ASP A 187 11.90 10.06 -5.46
N ILE A 188 10.76 10.62 -5.00
CA ILE A 188 9.48 10.46 -5.71
C ILE A 188 9.50 11.23 -7.04
N ALA A 189 10.04 12.45 -7.06
CA ALA A 189 10.16 13.29 -8.25
C ALA A 189 11.03 12.63 -9.33
N ALA A 190 12.10 11.93 -8.94
CA ALA A 190 12.96 11.17 -9.83
C ALA A 190 12.33 9.85 -10.31
N GLY A 191 11.17 9.46 -9.75
CA GLY A 191 10.51 8.20 -10.02
C GLY A 191 10.02 8.06 -11.47
N ARG A 192 10.15 6.85 -12.03
CA ARG A 192 9.65 6.55 -13.37
C ARG A 192 8.11 6.36 -13.35
N VAL A 193 7.41 7.01 -14.26
CA VAL A 193 5.98 6.79 -14.51
C VAL A 193 5.73 5.39 -15.09
N PHE A 194 4.58 4.79 -14.83
CA PHE A 194 4.17 3.55 -15.48
C PHE A 194 3.79 3.78 -16.94
N THR A 195 4.08 2.81 -17.78
CA THR A 195 3.72 2.80 -19.21
C THR A 195 2.73 1.67 -19.52
N ALA A 196 2.11 1.74 -20.70
CA ALA A 196 1.25 0.67 -21.21
C ALA A 196 1.99 -0.68 -21.28
N GLU A 197 3.28 -0.65 -21.64
CA GLU A 197 4.14 -1.83 -21.69
C GLU A 197 4.37 -2.43 -20.30
N ASP A 198 4.53 -1.59 -19.27
CA ASP A 198 4.62 -2.07 -17.88
C ASP A 198 3.34 -2.81 -17.50
N PHE A 199 2.18 -2.26 -17.79
CA PHE A 199 0.90 -2.89 -17.47
C PHE A 199 0.70 -4.23 -18.21
N ALA A 200 1.12 -4.30 -19.47
CA ALA A 200 1.04 -5.52 -20.27
C ALA A 200 1.94 -6.66 -19.75
N GLN A 201 2.97 -6.35 -18.94
CA GLN A 201 3.88 -7.34 -18.35
C GLN A 201 3.37 -7.96 -17.05
N LEU A 202 2.26 -7.48 -16.50
CA LEU A 202 1.70 -8.02 -15.26
C LEU A 202 1.30 -9.49 -15.43
N ARG A 203 1.70 -10.32 -14.47
CA ARG A 203 1.47 -11.77 -14.49
C ARG A 203 0.43 -12.24 -13.46
N CYS A 204 -0.02 -11.35 -12.62
CA CYS A 204 -1.01 -11.63 -11.60
C CYS A 204 -2.30 -10.85 -11.85
N PRO A 205 -3.43 -11.36 -11.36
CA PRO A 205 -4.70 -10.66 -11.46
C PRO A 205 -4.70 -9.39 -10.60
N VAL A 206 -5.28 -8.31 -11.13
CA VAL A 206 -5.35 -6.99 -10.50
C VAL A 206 -6.80 -6.59 -10.22
N LEU A 207 -7.05 -6.03 -9.05
CA LEU A 207 -8.26 -5.29 -8.71
C LEU A 207 -7.86 -3.85 -8.40
N ALA A 208 -8.30 -2.89 -9.19
CA ALA A 208 -8.17 -1.47 -8.89
C ALA A 208 -9.48 -0.93 -8.33
N VAL A 209 -9.43 -0.21 -7.21
CA VAL A 209 -10.59 0.37 -6.54
C VAL A 209 -10.39 1.87 -6.41
N CYS A 210 -11.30 2.65 -6.97
CA CYS A 210 -11.27 4.12 -6.94
C CYS A 210 -12.62 4.68 -6.52
N GLY A 211 -12.62 5.86 -5.92
CA GLY A 211 -13.85 6.66 -5.75
C GLY A 211 -14.28 7.29 -7.08
N GLU A 212 -15.58 7.50 -7.24
CA GLU A 212 -16.18 8.07 -8.47
C GLU A 212 -15.61 9.46 -8.82
N HIS A 213 -15.29 10.24 -7.79
CA HIS A 213 -14.78 11.61 -7.93
C HIS A 213 -13.24 11.68 -7.79
N SER A 214 -12.55 10.53 -7.79
CA SER A 214 -11.11 10.47 -7.70
C SER A 214 -10.46 10.79 -9.04
N GLU A 215 -9.44 11.62 -9.01
CA GLU A 215 -8.59 11.92 -10.18
C GLU A 215 -7.78 10.71 -10.65
N LEU A 216 -7.79 9.61 -9.90
CA LEU A 216 -7.03 8.39 -10.21
C LEU A 216 -7.80 7.40 -11.10
N VAL A 217 -9.11 7.61 -11.32
CA VAL A 217 -9.94 6.76 -12.17
C VAL A 217 -9.34 6.58 -13.58
N PRO A 218 -8.89 7.64 -14.28
CA PRO A 218 -8.31 7.47 -15.62
C PRO A 218 -7.06 6.57 -15.65
N GLY A 219 -6.22 6.64 -14.61
CA GLY A 219 -5.04 5.77 -14.48
C GLY A 219 -5.41 4.31 -14.23
N ALA A 220 -6.44 4.05 -13.43
CA ALA A 220 -6.97 2.71 -13.20
C ALA A 220 -7.62 2.11 -14.47
N GLU A 221 -8.32 2.92 -15.26
CA GLU A 221 -8.88 2.51 -16.55
C GLU A 221 -7.78 2.24 -17.59
N GLU A 222 -6.70 3.02 -17.57
CA GLU A 222 -5.54 2.75 -18.42
C GLU A 222 -4.86 1.45 -18.06
N LEU A 223 -4.65 1.19 -16.78
CA LEU A 223 -4.17 -0.10 -16.28
C LEU A 223 -5.06 -1.25 -16.81
N ALA A 224 -6.39 -1.13 -16.69
CA ALA A 224 -7.32 -2.18 -17.11
C ALA A 224 -7.33 -2.40 -18.63
N ARG A 225 -7.02 -1.37 -19.43
CA ARG A 225 -6.93 -1.51 -20.90
C ARG A 225 -5.71 -2.32 -21.34
N HIS A 226 -4.64 -2.32 -20.56
CA HIS A 226 -3.36 -2.89 -20.96
C HIS A 226 -2.96 -4.13 -20.16
N ALA A 227 -3.40 -4.27 -18.91
CA ALA A 227 -3.11 -5.44 -18.08
C ALA A 227 -3.94 -6.66 -18.51
N PRO A 228 -3.33 -7.86 -18.58
CA PRO A 228 -4.01 -9.09 -19.05
C PRO A 228 -5.22 -9.52 -18.21
N ASP A 229 -5.19 -9.30 -16.89
CA ASP A 229 -6.30 -9.63 -15.96
C ASP A 229 -6.46 -8.47 -14.95
N CYS A 230 -7.24 -7.47 -15.30
CA CYS A 230 -7.52 -6.34 -14.44
C CYS A 230 -9.01 -6.03 -14.38
N THR A 231 -9.51 -5.80 -13.17
CA THR A 231 -10.87 -5.32 -12.90
C THR A 231 -10.80 -3.97 -12.20
N VAL A 232 -11.59 -3.00 -12.67
CA VAL A 232 -11.76 -1.71 -11.97
C VAL A 232 -13.10 -1.72 -11.24
N ARG A 233 -13.09 -1.23 -10.01
CA ARG A 233 -14.28 -0.94 -9.21
C ARG A 233 -14.29 0.54 -8.83
N VAL A 234 -15.30 1.24 -9.29
CA VAL A 234 -15.53 2.64 -8.94
C VAL A 234 -16.63 2.68 -7.88
N LEU A 235 -16.31 3.28 -6.73
CA LEU A 235 -17.22 3.40 -5.59
C LEU A 235 -17.97 4.75 -5.67
N PRO A 236 -19.30 4.75 -5.69
CA PRO A 236 -20.07 5.96 -5.96
C PRO A 236 -19.96 6.98 -4.82
N GLY A 237 -19.96 8.27 -5.17
CA GLY A 237 -19.98 9.40 -4.25
C GLY A 237 -18.71 9.64 -3.44
N LEU A 238 -17.62 8.90 -3.71
CA LEU A 238 -16.35 8.99 -3.00
C LEU A 238 -15.27 9.66 -3.87
N GLY A 239 -14.33 10.34 -3.22
CA GLY A 239 -13.10 10.85 -3.81
C GLY A 239 -11.90 9.96 -3.46
N HIS A 240 -10.75 10.59 -3.15
CA HIS A 240 -9.54 9.87 -2.70
C HIS A 240 -9.65 9.31 -1.26
N ASP A 241 -10.81 9.41 -0.63
CA ASP A 241 -11.10 9.01 0.74
C ASP A 241 -11.76 7.62 0.87
N VAL A 242 -11.64 6.77 -0.14
CA VAL A 242 -12.27 5.43 -0.20
C VAL A 242 -12.02 4.60 1.07
N LEU A 243 -10.82 4.68 1.64
CA LEU A 243 -10.46 3.93 2.86
C LEU A 243 -11.17 4.45 4.13
N GLN A 244 -11.69 5.69 4.12
CA GLN A 244 -12.40 6.30 5.23
C GLN A 244 -13.92 6.35 4.97
N GLY A 245 -14.32 6.88 3.82
CA GLY A 245 -15.71 7.13 3.47
C GLY A 245 -16.47 5.92 2.95
N GLY A 246 -15.78 4.97 2.29
CA GLY A 246 -16.37 3.82 1.62
C GLY A 246 -16.04 2.46 2.24
N ILE A 247 -15.70 2.41 3.52
CA ILE A 247 -15.06 1.23 4.14
C ILE A 247 -15.88 -0.06 4.05
N ASP A 248 -17.20 0.00 4.17
CA ASP A 248 -18.02 -1.23 4.17
C ASP A 248 -18.07 -1.86 2.77
N GLU A 249 -18.24 -1.04 1.72
CA GLU A 249 -18.21 -1.51 0.34
C GLU A 249 -16.79 -1.95 -0.05
N LEU A 250 -15.76 -1.17 0.30
CA LEU A 250 -14.37 -1.54 0.08
C LEU A 250 -14.03 -2.87 0.73
N ARG A 251 -14.44 -3.09 2.00
CA ARG A 251 -14.22 -4.34 2.71
C ARG A 251 -14.83 -5.51 1.98
N ARG A 252 -16.08 -5.38 1.54
CA ARG A 252 -16.76 -6.44 0.78
C ARG A 252 -15.98 -6.79 -0.47
N VAL A 253 -15.59 -5.79 -1.27
CA VAL A 253 -14.84 -5.97 -2.52
C VAL A 253 -13.47 -6.62 -2.29
N VAL A 254 -12.76 -6.22 -1.23
CA VAL A 254 -11.44 -6.76 -0.87
C VAL A 254 -11.57 -8.21 -0.40
N LEU A 255 -12.51 -8.52 0.50
CA LEU A 255 -12.72 -9.89 1.00
C LEU A 255 -13.15 -10.85 -0.11
N ASP A 256 -14.09 -10.45 -0.98
CA ASP A 256 -14.50 -11.23 -2.15
C ASP A 256 -13.29 -11.56 -3.05
N ARG A 257 -12.38 -10.59 -3.23
CA ARG A 257 -11.17 -10.77 -4.04
C ARG A 257 -10.18 -11.72 -3.39
N LEU A 258 -9.94 -11.60 -2.09
CA LEU A 258 -9.06 -12.51 -1.33
C LEU A 258 -9.59 -13.94 -1.34
N ALA A 259 -10.88 -14.13 -1.12
CA ALA A 259 -11.53 -15.44 -1.22
C ALA A 259 -11.40 -16.06 -2.63
N ALA A 260 -11.50 -15.24 -3.68
CA ALA A 260 -11.28 -15.70 -5.05
C ALA A 260 -9.81 -16.08 -5.32
N ALA A 261 -8.85 -15.36 -4.74
CA ALA A 261 -7.42 -15.66 -4.86
C ALA A 261 -7.06 -16.98 -4.15
N ALA A 262 -7.59 -17.23 -2.96
CA ALA A 262 -7.38 -18.46 -2.21
C ALA A 262 -7.82 -19.70 -3.02
N ARG A 263 -8.96 -19.62 -3.71
CA ARG A 263 -9.46 -20.71 -4.58
C ARG A 263 -8.61 -20.97 -5.83
N ARG A 264 -7.75 -20.04 -6.24
CA ARG A 264 -6.87 -20.18 -7.43
C ARG A 264 -5.49 -20.72 -7.10
N GLN A 265 -5.08 -20.72 -5.84
CA GLN A 265 -3.81 -21.32 -5.42
C GLN A 265 -4.03 -22.85 -5.37
N PRO A 266 -3.31 -23.64 -6.18
CA PRO A 266 -3.38 -25.11 -6.06
C PRO A 266 -2.81 -25.52 -4.71
N ASP A 267 -3.45 -26.55 -4.14
CA ASP A 267 -3.00 -27.22 -2.91
C ASP A 267 -1.49 -27.41 -2.92
N ALA A 268 -0.84 -27.00 -1.84
CA ALA A 268 0.56 -27.35 -1.66
C ALA A 268 0.65 -28.87 -1.61
N VAL A 269 1.18 -29.46 -2.66
CA VAL A 269 1.49 -30.90 -2.67
C VAL A 269 2.35 -31.17 -1.43
N THR A 270 1.75 -31.81 -0.44
CA THR A 270 2.45 -32.36 0.73
C THR A 270 3.40 -33.44 0.20
N VAL A 271 4.69 -33.11 0.18
CA VAL A 271 5.77 -34.07 -0.10
C VAL A 271 6.26 -34.62 1.23
#